data_909c8314168db7dd97fa2b738f564f78
#
_entry.id   909c8314168db7dd97fa2b738f564f78
#
_cell.length_a   1.000
_cell.length_b   1.000
_cell.length_c   1.000
_cell.angle_alpha   90.00
_cell.angle_beta   90.00
_cell.angle_gamma   90.00
#
_symmetry.space_group_name_H-M   'P 1'
#
loop_
_entity.id
_entity.type
_entity.pdbx_description
1 polymer ?
#
loop_
_entity_poly.entity_id
_entity_poly.type
_entity_poly.pdbx_seq_one_letter_code
_entity_poly.pdbx_strand_id
1 'polypeptide(L)'
;MNKWLFWQKDWFVGLLVALVFLFGANSDLMQSLERKAYDLGVLASSRTPSDKIAVIAIDEQSIANLGRWPWPRAIHAQLLDVLATGHPKVIGYTAFFFEPQVDAGLDYIYKIAELIGNSKLKDTKNPEEQAELAELSALLQEAAQNLDNDQKLSESIENANDVLLAMFFELGEPQGKPDQELPDYVLSNSLTNVKDTGNTGDLPLPSYNVLLPIPALGSKALAIGHLNSFPDVDGAIRAEPLVVGYYNQYYPSLSLMLAAKSLNLEPKDIRINLGESVQLGNQKITTDPALRMHTYFYKDKDGHPAFPVDSFYDVLTGKIPAEKYRDKIVLIGASAAGIGSLQVTPISSGMAPVVTLAHSVSSILKGDFFVTPSWAEWAQIGVFLFIALYLILLLPRLNAAIGAVVTGILFASLLGTHFILMTTQAMWLQLMLPASLLLVGHLLLTTKRFLMTEKGKRRSDAESAESNRMLGLAFQGQGQLDIAFDKFRKVPVDDGLMDVLYNLGLDFERKRQFNKAESVFKYMAEYNPKFRDLDARLARTKAMSETVMLGGASGKGNASTLVLDKAGVSKPMLGRYEIEKELGKGAMGVVYLGKDPKPTEYADSAHPRSGKLQ
;
A
#
# COMPACT_ATOMS: atom_id res chain seq x y z
N MET A 1 -45.69 -11.36 -13.19
CA MET A 1 -44.22 -11.32 -13.04
C MET A 1 -43.85 -9.95 -12.52
N ASN A 2 -43.52 -9.86 -11.22
CA ASN A 2 -43.33 -8.58 -10.49
C ASN A 2 -42.12 -7.80 -11.05
N LYS A 3 -42.39 -6.73 -11.79
CA LYS A 3 -41.39 -5.78 -12.32
C LYS A 3 -40.66 -4.98 -11.21
N TRP A 4 -41.09 -5.09 -9.97
CA TRP A 4 -40.63 -4.30 -8.82
C TRP A 4 -39.38 -4.85 -8.09
N LEU A 5 -38.80 -5.99 -8.54
CA LEU A 5 -37.67 -6.63 -7.86
C LEU A 5 -36.37 -6.51 -8.68
N PHE A 6 -36.22 -5.45 -9.48
CA PHE A 6 -35.00 -5.25 -10.28
C PHE A 6 -33.75 -5.06 -9.40
N TRP A 7 -33.89 -4.48 -8.19
CA TRP A 7 -32.78 -4.32 -7.25
C TRP A 7 -32.22 -5.65 -6.72
N GLN A 8 -32.96 -6.75 -6.84
CA GLN A 8 -32.50 -8.09 -6.47
C GLN A 8 -31.65 -8.76 -7.56
N LYS A 9 -31.63 -8.19 -8.76
CA LYS A 9 -30.81 -8.75 -9.85
C LYS A 9 -29.32 -8.43 -9.63
N ASP A 10 -28.47 -9.37 -9.99
CA ASP A 10 -27.01 -9.23 -9.79
C ASP A 10 -26.41 -8.07 -10.55
N TRP A 11 -26.89 -7.83 -11.79
CA TRP A 11 -26.43 -6.70 -12.61
C TRP A 11 -26.67 -5.34 -11.92
N PHE A 12 -27.80 -5.19 -11.22
CA PHE A 12 -28.11 -3.94 -10.53
C PHE A 12 -27.17 -3.70 -9.34
N VAL A 13 -26.86 -4.76 -8.58
CA VAL A 13 -25.88 -4.66 -7.47
C VAL A 13 -24.50 -4.36 -8.01
N GLY A 14 -24.08 -5.00 -9.11
CA GLY A 14 -22.82 -4.68 -9.79
C GLY A 14 -22.74 -3.23 -10.24
N LEU A 15 -23.82 -2.71 -10.81
CA LEU A 15 -23.92 -1.29 -11.21
C LEU A 15 -23.84 -0.36 -10.01
N LEU A 16 -24.57 -0.66 -8.93
CA LEU A 16 -24.57 0.15 -7.71
C LEU A 16 -23.16 0.22 -7.10
N VAL A 17 -22.46 -0.91 -7.01
CA VAL A 17 -21.09 -0.95 -6.51
C VAL A 17 -20.15 -0.14 -7.40
N ALA A 18 -20.26 -0.26 -8.72
CA ALA A 18 -19.46 0.52 -9.64
C ALA A 18 -19.70 2.04 -9.49
N LEU A 19 -20.95 2.47 -9.31
CA LEU A 19 -21.28 3.86 -9.03
C LEU A 19 -20.71 4.35 -7.70
N VAL A 20 -20.81 3.55 -6.64
CA VAL A 20 -20.22 3.91 -5.33
C VAL A 20 -18.71 4.12 -5.46
N PHE A 21 -18.01 3.24 -6.19
CA PHE A 21 -16.57 3.40 -6.43
C PHE A 21 -16.26 4.60 -7.32
N LEU A 22 -17.07 4.89 -8.32
CA LEU A 22 -16.91 6.08 -9.18
C LEU A 22 -17.03 7.37 -8.36
N PHE A 23 -18.04 7.51 -7.51
CA PHE A 23 -18.19 8.67 -6.63
C PHE A 23 -17.15 8.69 -5.52
N GLY A 24 -16.65 7.54 -5.08
CA GLY A 24 -15.60 7.42 -4.08
C GLY A 24 -14.18 7.48 -4.63
N ALA A 25 -13.97 7.70 -5.94
CA ALA A 25 -12.65 7.68 -6.57
C ALA A 25 -11.66 8.67 -5.92
N ASN A 26 -12.15 9.86 -5.56
CA ASN A 26 -11.35 10.92 -4.92
C ASN A 26 -11.39 10.87 -3.39
N SER A 27 -11.89 9.80 -2.77
CA SER A 27 -11.88 9.66 -1.33
C SER A 27 -10.46 9.46 -0.79
N ASP A 28 -10.21 9.94 0.44
CA ASP A 28 -8.91 9.80 1.11
C ASP A 28 -8.46 8.34 1.21
N LEU A 29 -9.41 7.41 1.39
CA LEU A 29 -9.14 5.98 1.43
C LEU A 29 -8.54 5.49 0.10
N MET A 30 -9.16 5.87 -1.03
CA MET A 30 -8.71 5.44 -2.35
C MET A 30 -7.36 6.07 -2.72
N GLN A 31 -7.21 7.36 -2.44
CA GLN A 31 -5.94 8.06 -2.63
C GLN A 31 -4.82 7.49 -1.74
N SER A 32 -5.14 7.08 -0.51
CA SER A 32 -4.19 6.41 0.37
C SER A 32 -3.74 5.04 -0.18
N LEU A 33 -4.67 4.26 -0.77
CA LEU A 33 -4.32 2.99 -1.41
C LEU A 33 -3.40 3.20 -2.63
N GLU A 34 -3.69 4.21 -3.46
CA GLU A 34 -2.84 4.55 -4.61
C GLU A 34 -1.44 4.99 -4.17
N ARG A 35 -1.31 5.84 -3.13
CA ARG A 35 -0.01 6.24 -2.58
C ARG A 35 0.78 5.06 -2.04
N LYS A 36 0.15 4.15 -1.31
CA LYS A 36 0.81 2.92 -0.82
C LYS A 36 1.25 2.00 -1.95
N ALA A 37 0.45 1.88 -3.00
CA ALA A 37 0.83 1.10 -4.18
C ALA A 37 2.01 1.75 -4.91
N TYR A 38 2.03 3.08 -5.02
CA TYR A 38 3.16 3.85 -5.53
C TYR A 38 4.44 3.57 -4.72
N ASP A 39 4.37 3.71 -3.38
CA ASP A 39 5.52 3.48 -2.51
C ASP A 39 6.07 2.05 -2.63
N LEU A 40 5.18 1.05 -2.71
CA LEU A 40 5.57 -0.34 -2.99
C LEU A 40 6.22 -0.49 -4.36
N GLY A 41 5.74 0.22 -5.38
CA GLY A 41 6.35 0.26 -6.72
C GLY A 41 7.74 0.88 -6.70
N VAL A 42 7.94 1.99 -5.98
CA VAL A 42 9.26 2.60 -5.75
C VAL A 42 10.18 1.62 -5.02
N LEU A 43 9.69 0.98 -3.96
CA LEU A 43 10.44 -0.04 -3.22
C LEU A 43 10.79 -1.27 -4.08
N ALA A 44 9.98 -1.63 -5.06
CA ALA A 44 10.27 -2.73 -5.98
C ALA A 44 11.27 -2.33 -7.07
N SER A 45 11.41 -1.03 -7.37
CA SER A 45 12.31 -0.51 -8.40
C SER A 45 13.77 -0.52 -7.94
N SER A 46 14.70 -0.71 -8.88
CA SER A 46 16.15 -0.72 -8.59
C SER A 46 16.92 -0.10 -9.73
N ARG A 47 17.41 1.13 -9.52
CA ARG A 47 18.33 1.84 -10.41
C ARG A 47 19.53 2.33 -9.61
N THR A 48 20.61 2.70 -10.28
CA THR A 48 21.83 3.21 -9.65
C THR A 48 21.85 4.73 -9.71
N PRO A 49 22.10 5.42 -8.57
CA PRO A 49 22.22 6.87 -8.55
C PRO A 49 23.41 7.37 -9.37
N SER A 50 23.47 8.68 -9.57
CA SER A 50 24.63 9.33 -10.16
C SER A 50 25.82 9.26 -9.20
N ASP A 51 26.97 8.82 -9.68
CA ASP A 51 28.24 8.78 -8.96
C ASP A 51 28.89 10.18 -8.82
N LYS A 52 28.33 11.19 -9.50
CA LYS A 52 28.78 12.58 -9.47
C LYS A 52 28.32 13.35 -8.25
N ILE A 53 27.50 12.78 -7.37
CA ILE A 53 26.93 13.46 -6.21
C ILE A 53 27.63 12.99 -4.93
N ALA A 54 27.98 13.93 -4.07
CA ALA A 54 28.46 13.69 -2.72
C ALA A 54 27.72 14.61 -1.75
N VAL A 55 27.46 14.10 -0.55
CA VAL A 55 26.76 14.83 0.51
C VAL A 55 27.75 15.09 1.64
N ILE A 56 27.83 16.35 2.10
CA ILE A 56 28.52 16.75 3.32
C ILE A 56 27.46 17.09 4.36
N ALA A 57 27.39 16.28 5.39
CA ALA A 57 26.33 16.37 6.39
C ALA A 57 26.78 17.20 7.60
N ILE A 58 25.95 18.15 8.02
CA ILE A 58 25.99 18.76 9.33
C ILE A 58 25.36 17.76 10.28
N ASP A 59 26.21 16.85 10.77
CA ASP A 59 25.82 15.68 11.57
C ASP A 59 26.08 15.91 13.08
N GLU A 60 25.74 14.93 13.89
CA GLU A 60 25.94 14.96 15.34
C GLU A 60 27.42 15.08 15.72
N GLN A 61 28.32 14.47 14.93
CA GLN A 61 29.77 14.56 15.15
C GLN A 61 30.24 16.01 14.94
N SER A 62 29.74 16.67 13.90
CA SER A 62 30.06 18.06 13.61
C SER A 62 29.59 18.99 14.72
N ILE A 63 28.38 18.80 15.24
CA ILE A 63 27.85 19.59 16.36
C ILE A 63 28.67 19.37 17.64
N ALA A 64 29.03 18.11 17.94
CA ALA A 64 29.80 17.78 19.13
C ALA A 64 31.19 18.43 19.13
N ASN A 65 31.80 18.61 17.95
CA ASN A 65 33.17 19.16 17.84
C ASN A 65 33.23 20.66 17.57
N LEU A 66 32.27 21.21 16.78
CA LEU A 66 32.26 22.65 16.42
C LEU A 66 31.38 23.49 17.35
N GLY A 67 30.57 22.86 18.18
CA GLY A 67 29.66 23.52 19.09
C GLY A 67 28.23 23.62 18.58
N ARG A 68 27.41 24.34 19.35
CA ARG A 68 25.96 24.43 19.11
C ARG A 68 25.63 25.13 17.80
N TRP A 69 24.75 24.53 17.01
CA TRP A 69 24.13 25.15 15.83
C TRP A 69 23.14 26.29 16.21
N PRO A 70 22.99 27.37 15.42
CA PRO A 70 23.72 27.68 14.17
C PRO A 70 25.16 28.17 14.43
N TRP A 71 26.08 27.74 13.55
CA TRP A 71 27.49 28.16 13.65
C TRP A 71 27.73 29.55 13.06
N PRO A 72 28.80 30.24 13.53
CA PRO A 72 29.29 31.43 12.88
C PRO A 72 29.59 31.18 11.41
N ARG A 73 29.30 32.14 10.55
CA ARG A 73 29.50 32.03 9.11
C ARG A 73 30.95 31.82 8.71
N ALA A 74 31.90 32.22 9.54
CA ALA A 74 33.31 31.90 9.34
C ALA A 74 33.61 30.39 9.26
N ILE A 75 32.84 29.53 9.96
CA ILE A 75 32.98 28.08 9.88
C ILE A 75 32.52 27.57 8.48
N HIS A 76 31.45 28.14 7.97
CA HIS A 76 30.97 27.84 6.60
C HIS A 76 31.96 28.31 5.53
N ALA A 77 32.54 29.51 5.74
CA ALA A 77 33.60 30.06 4.89
C ALA A 77 34.81 29.12 4.81
N GLN A 78 35.31 28.69 5.97
CA GLN A 78 36.43 27.75 6.04
C GLN A 78 36.17 26.43 5.30
N LEU A 79 34.95 25.87 5.40
CA LEU A 79 34.62 24.67 4.63
C LEU A 79 34.66 24.93 3.11
N LEU A 80 34.12 26.08 2.65
CA LEU A 80 34.15 26.43 1.24
C LEU A 80 35.58 26.63 0.74
N ASP A 81 36.46 27.27 1.53
CA ASP A 81 37.88 27.44 1.20
C ASP A 81 38.59 26.09 1.05
N VAL A 82 38.30 25.12 1.96
CA VAL A 82 38.82 23.76 1.85
C VAL A 82 38.30 23.08 0.59
N LEU A 83 36.98 23.16 0.31
CA LEU A 83 36.39 22.53 -0.87
C LEU A 83 36.87 23.13 -2.17
N ALA A 84 37.10 24.44 -2.23
CA ALA A 84 37.65 25.12 -3.43
C ALA A 84 38.96 24.51 -3.88
N THR A 85 39.83 24.03 -2.98
CA THR A 85 41.07 23.33 -3.31
C THR A 85 40.86 22.01 -4.04
N GLY A 86 39.70 21.36 -3.82
CA GLY A 86 39.30 20.10 -4.47
C GLY A 86 38.65 20.26 -5.83
N HIS A 87 38.34 21.49 -6.23
CA HIS A 87 37.69 21.81 -7.51
C HIS A 87 36.41 21.01 -7.76
N PRO A 88 35.39 21.13 -6.89
CA PRO A 88 34.09 20.53 -7.17
C PRO A 88 33.46 21.14 -8.42
N LYS A 89 32.49 20.45 -9.02
CA LYS A 89 31.81 20.98 -10.21
C LYS A 89 30.84 22.10 -9.84
N VAL A 90 30.07 21.88 -8.77
CA VAL A 90 29.17 22.86 -8.12
C VAL A 90 28.93 22.44 -6.67
N ILE A 91 28.69 23.42 -5.81
CA ILE A 91 28.35 23.24 -4.40
C ILE A 91 26.94 23.74 -4.15
N GLY A 92 26.03 22.89 -3.68
CA GLY A 92 24.70 23.27 -3.23
C GLY A 92 24.65 23.44 -1.73
N TYR A 93 24.41 24.66 -1.25
CA TYR A 93 24.31 24.93 0.19
C TYR A 93 22.84 25.01 0.60
N THR A 94 22.38 24.13 1.49
CA THR A 94 20.97 24.07 1.91
C THR A 94 20.67 24.85 3.17
N ALA A 95 21.70 25.43 3.85
CA ALA A 95 21.45 26.33 4.96
C ALA A 95 20.95 27.68 4.43
N PHE A 96 19.99 28.25 5.14
CA PHE A 96 19.41 29.54 4.81
C PHE A 96 20.21 30.69 5.45
N PHE A 97 20.55 31.68 4.66
CA PHE A 97 21.27 32.87 5.09
C PHE A 97 20.42 34.13 4.87
N PHE A 98 19.21 34.15 5.45
CA PHE A 98 18.20 35.19 5.21
C PHE A 98 18.42 36.47 6.03
N GLU A 99 19.19 36.37 7.10
CA GLU A 99 19.44 37.50 8.00
C GLU A 99 20.96 37.73 8.15
N PRO A 100 21.43 38.98 8.30
CA PRO A 100 22.82 39.27 8.62
C PRO A 100 23.23 38.63 9.94
N GLN A 101 24.46 38.13 10.04
CA GLN A 101 25.01 37.71 11.32
C GLN A 101 25.40 38.90 12.15
N VAL A 102 24.60 39.22 13.19
CA VAL A 102 24.88 40.31 14.11
C VAL A 102 25.99 39.89 15.07
N ASP A 103 27.15 40.56 14.99
CA ASP A 103 28.20 40.50 15.99
C ASP A 103 28.20 41.77 16.85
N ALA A 104 28.01 41.63 18.16
CA ALA A 104 27.93 42.79 19.07
C ALA A 104 29.25 43.55 19.12
N GLY A 105 30.40 42.89 18.97
CA GLY A 105 31.71 43.51 18.90
C GLY A 105 31.86 44.40 17.66
N LEU A 106 31.42 43.88 16.51
CA LEU A 106 31.45 44.60 15.23
C LEU A 106 30.62 45.89 15.28
N ASP A 107 29.43 45.87 15.89
CA ASP A 107 28.59 47.04 16.06
C ASP A 107 29.28 48.14 16.92
N TYR A 108 29.97 47.71 17.96
CA TYR A 108 30.76 48.68 18.77
C TYR A 108 31.94 49.23 17.98
N ILE A 109 32.63 48.43 17.18
CA ILE A 109 33.75 48.90 16.35
C ILE A 109 33.27 49.95 15.34
N TYR A 110 32.14 49.72 14.67
CA TYR A 110 31.56 50.73 13.75
C TYR A 110 31.17 51.99 14.47
N LYS A 111 30.58 51.92 15.68
CA LYS A 111 30.27 53.09 16.48
C LYS A 111 31.52 53.89 16.89
N ILE A 112 32.59 53.19 17.28
CA ILE A 112 33.87 53.81 17.61
C ILE A 112 34.47 54.46 16.36
N ALA A 113 34.48 53.79 15.22
CA ALA A 113 34.98 54.34 13.96
C ALA A 113 34.19 55.58 13.52
N GLU A 114 32.86 55.55 13.68
CA GLU A 114 32.00 56.69 13.40
C GLU A 114 32.28 57.89 14.35
N LEU A 115 32.43 57.60 15.65
CA LEU A 115 32.80 58.65 16.63
C LEU A 115 34.14 59.32 16.29
N ILE A 116 35.14 58.52 15.90
CA ILE A 116 36.43 59.04 15.47
C ILE A 116 36.30 59.83 14.17
N GLY A 117 35.57 59.32 13.16
CA GLY A 117 35.30 60.00 11.91
C GLY A 117 34.58 61.32 12.03
N ASN A 118 33.75 61.47 13.07
CA ASN A 118 32.98 62.70 13.39
C ASN A 118 33.72 63.61 14.42
N SER A 119 34.88 63.16 14.94
CA SER A 119 35.63 63.94 15.92
C SER A 119 36.52 65.01 15.26
N LYS A 120 36.87 66.04 16.05
CA LYS A 120 37.82 67.06 15.64
C LYS A 120 39.25 66.53 15.49
N LEU A 121 39.54 65.31 15.96
CA LEU A 121 40.81 64.61 15.80
C LEU A 121 41.17 64.38 14.30
N LYS A 122 40.18 64.26 13.44
CA LYS A 122 40.36 64.14 12.00
C LYS A 122 41.03 65.34 11.36
N ASP A 123 40.82 66.53 11.92
CA ASP A 123 41.31 67.79 11.37
C ASP A 123 42.61 68.24 12.05
N THR A 124 43.24 67.38 12.87
CA THR A 124 44.53 67.70 13.53
C THR A 124 45.64 67.90 12.52
N LYS A 125 46.46 68.92 12.80
CA LYS A 125 47.66 69.20 12.01
C LYS A 125 48.95 68.70 12.61
N ASN A 126 48.86 68.05 13.80
CA ASN A 126 49.98 67.44 14.47
C ASN A 126 50.37 66.10 13.79
N PRO A 127 51.59 65.95 13.27
CA PRO A 127 52.00 64.72 12.59
C PRO A 127 51.96 63.45 13.48
N GLU A 128 52.24 63.60 14.76
CA GLU A 128 52.21 62.46 15.70
C GLU A 128 50.75 61.99 15.93
N GLU A 129 49.81 62.92 16.15
CA GLU A 129 48.37 62.61 16.30
C GLU A 129 47.77 62.04 15.01
N GLN A 130 48.24 62.48 13.81
CA GLN A 130 47.83 61.93 12.54
C GLN A 130 48.32 60.44 12.40
N ALA A 131 49.55 60.15 12.83
CA ALA A 131 50.06 58.83 12.80
C ALA A 131 49.32 57.87 13.77
N GLU A 132 49.06 58.35 14.99
CA GLU A 132 48.26 57.58 15.98
C GLU A 132 46.84 57.32 15.48
N LEU A 133 46.19 58.33 14.86
CA LEU A 133 44.83 58.21 14.31
C LEU A 133 44.81 57.21 13.11
N ALA A 134 45.86 57.25 12.30
CA ALA A 134 45.97 56.30 11.16
C ALA A 134 46.15 54.87 11.69
N GLU A 135 46.99 54.66 12.69
CA GLU A 135 47.18 53.37 13.34
C GLU A 135 45.91 52.84 14.01
N LEU A 136 45.21 53.72 14.75
CA LEU A 136 43.91 53.37 15.37
C LEU A 136 42.86 53.01 14.31
N SER A 137 42.77 53.79 13.22
CA SER A 137 41.86 53.52 12.12
C SER A 137 42.17 52.21 11.42
N ALA A 138 43.45 51.89 11.23
CA ALA A 138 43.88 50.60 10.67
C ALA A 138 43.50 49.44 11.60
N LEU A 139 43.73 49.62 12.92
CA LEU A 139 43.36 48.58 13.92
C LEU A 139 41.83 48.35 13.96
N LEU A 140 41.03 49.41 13.91
CA LEU A 140 39.58 49.29 13.87
C LEU A 140 39.10 48.64 12.58
N GLN A 141 39.74 48.93 11.45
CA GLN A 141 39.43 48.30 10.18
C GLN A 141 39.82 46.81 10.19
N GLU A 142 40.97 46.46 10.72
CA GLU A 142 41.38 45.08 10.91
C GLU A 142 40.42 44.30 11.84
N ALA A 143 40.06 44.94 12.96
CA ALA A 143 39.10 44.35 13.91
C ALA A 143 37.72 44.14 13.27
N ALA A 144 37.24 45.11 12.46
CA ALA A 144 35.98 44.97 11.73
C ALA A 144 36.04 43.79 10.74
N GLN A 145 37.12 43.71 9.94
CA GLN A 145 37.29 42.60 9.00
C GLN A 145 37.36 41.22 9.73
N ASN A 146 38.01 41.17 10.91
CA ASN A 146 38.11 39.95 11.68
C ASN A 146 36.78 39.52 12.31
N LEU A 147 35.84 40.41 12.55
CA LEU A 147 34.54 40.13 13.16
C LEU A 147 33.42 40.02 12.14
N ASP A 148 33.59 40.52 10.92
CA ASP A 148 32.59 40.43 9.85
C ASP A 148 32.59 39.03 9.21
N ASN A 149 31.80 38.17 9.82
CA ASN A 149 31.66 36.79 9.34
C ASN A 149 30.85 36.70 8.06
N ASP A 150 29.96 37.65 7.79
CA ASP A 150 29.21 37.73 6.52
C ASP A 150 30.14 38.03 5.35
N GLN A 151 31.05 39.01 5.54
CA GLN A 151 32.06 39.33 4.56
C GLN A 151 33.01 38.16 4.27
N LYS A 152 33.47 37.44 5.32
CA LYS A 152 34.32 36.23 5.15
C LYS A 152 33.63 35.17 4.31
N LEU A 153 32.36 34.88 4.60
CA LEU A 153 31.59 33.90 3.82
C LEU A 153 31.37 34.38 2.38
N SER A 154 31.10 35.67 2.20
CA SER A 154 30.96 36.29 0.89
C SER A 154 32.22 36.13 0.02
N GLU A 155 33.39 36.39 0.59
CA GLU A 155 34.69 36.23 -0.08
C GLU A 155 34.96 34.76 -0.43
N SER A 156 34.69 33.82 0.46
CA SER A 156 34.84 32.38 0.19
C SER A 156 33.88 31.91 -0.91
N ILE A 157 32.62 32.40 -0.97
CA ILE A 157 31.66 32.10 -2.05
C ILE A 157 32.18 32.64 -3.39
N GLU A 158 32.68 33.89 -3.41
CA GLU A 158 33.23 34.53 -4.61
C GLU A 158 34.47 33.80 -5.12
N ASN A 159 35.38 33.43 -4.22
CA ASN A 159 36.61 32.73 -4.56
C ASN A 159 36.37 31.31 -5.09
N ALA A 160 35.39 30.59 -4.51
CA ALA A 160 34.97 29.27 -4.96
C ALA A 160 34.31 29.33 -6.34
N ASN A 161 33.49 30.34 -6.60
CA ASN A 161 32.80 30.62 -7.89
C ASN A 161 31.96 29.41 -8.42
N ASP A 162 31.56 28.51 -7.55
CA ASP A 162 30.80 27.28 -7.86
C ASP A 162 29.64 27.03 -6.87
N VAL A 163 29.37 27.98 -5.97
CA VAL A 163 28.41 27.84 -4.88
C VAL A 163 27.02 28.32 -5.31
N LEU A 164 26.01 27.46 -5.08
CA LEU A 164 24.60 27.78 -5.20
C LEU A 164 23.98 27.90 -3.82
N LEU A 165 23.18 28.95 -3.63
CA LEU A 165 22.48 29.20 -2.37
C LEU A 165 20.99 28.92 -2.47
N ALA A 166 20.39 28.58 -1.33
CA ALA A 166 18.97 28.32 -1.22
C ALA A 166 18.18 29.59 -0.93
N MET A 167 17.02 29.74 -1.59
CA MET A 167 15.94 30.65 -1.23
C MET A 167 14.69 29.86 -0.85
N PHE A 168 13.71 30.51 -0.23
CA PHE A 168 12.48 29.84 0.18
C PHE A 168 11.26 30.71 -0.14
N PHE A 169 10.25 30.14 -0.81
CA PHE A 169 8.99 30.80 -1.11
C PHE A 169 7.90 30.43 -0.11
N GLU A 170 7.16 31.40 0.37
CA GLU A 170 5.92 31.16 1.10
C GLU A 170 4.80 30.93 0.08
N LEU A 171 4.34 29.65 0.05
CA LEU A 171 3.36 29.20 -0.93
C LEU A 171 1.95 29.70 -0.58
N GLY A 172 1.21 30.10 -1.58
CA GLY A 172 -0.15 30.60 -1.48
C GLY A 172 -0.49 31.53 -2.62
N GLU A 173 -1.78 31.83 -2.79
CA GLU A 173 -2.25 32.72 -3.85
C GLU A 173 -1.78 34.14 -3.61
N PRO A 174 -1.02 34.77 -4.52
CA PRO A 174 -0.58 36.14 -4.40
C PRO A 174 -1.76 37.12 -4.51
N GLN A 175 -1.79 38.13 -3.65
CA GLN A 175 -2.80 39.18 -3.67
C GLN A 175 -2.14 40.53 -3.98
N GLY A 176 -2.69 41.26 -4.96
CA GLY A 176 -2.18 42.58 -5.31
C GLY A 176 -0.86 42.55 -6.08
N LYS A 177 0.10 43.34 -5.63
CA LYS A 177 1.47 43.44 -6.17
C LYS A 177 2.45 42.95 -5.11
N PRO A 178 3.65 42.49 -5.51
CA PRO A 178 4.68 42.12 -4.55
C PRO A 178 5.05 43.30 -3.65
N ASP A 179 5.25 43.02 -2.36
CA ASP A 179 5.62 44.03 -1.36
C ASP A 179 7.03 44.59 -1.56
N GLN A 180 7.90 43.81 -2.21
CA GLN A 180 9.29 44.17 -2.49
C GLN A 180 9.66 43.83 -3.94
N GLU A 181 10.42 44.73 -4.58
CA GLU A 181 11.10 44.41 -5.82
C GLU A 181 12.24 43.42 -5.53
N LEU A 182 12.34 42.39 -6.35
CA LEU A 182 13.39 41.38 -6.18
C LEU A 182 14.74 41.94 -6.63
N PRO A 183 15.83 41.70 -5.88
CA PRO A 183 17.18 42.09 -6.27
C PRO A 183 17.64 41.44 -7.59
N ASP A 184 18.56 42.11 -8.31
CA ASP A 184 19.07 41.65 -9.60
C ASP A 184 19.67 40.22 -9.54
N TYR A 185 20.33 39.87 -8.44
CA TYR A 185 20.90 38.54 -8.24
C TYR A 185 19.82 37.43 -8.11
N VAL A 186 18.57 37.76 -7.79
CA VAL A 186 17.44 36.86 -7.81
C VAL A 186 16.78 36.85 -9.17
N LEU A 187 16.55 38.04 -9.76
CA LEU A 187 15.93 38.21 -11.08
C LEU A 187 16.71 37.46 -12.17
N SER A 188 18.06 37.45 -12.10
CA SER A 188 18.94 36.74 -13.05
C SER A 188 18.74 35.22 -13.03
N ASN A 189 18.14 34.66 -11.97
CA ASN A 189 17.82 33.24 -11.86
C ASN A 189 16.38 32.90 -12.28
N SER A 190 15.59 33.91 -12.71
CA SER A 190 14.23 33.66 -13.21
C SER A 190 14.23 32.93 -14.54
N LEU A 191 13.22 32.04 -14.73
CA LEU A 191 13.04 31.27 -15.94
C LEU A 191 12.16 32.05 -16.92
N THR A 192 12.77 32.55 -17.99
CA THR A 192 12.10 33.40 -18.99
C THR A 192 11.59 32.65 -20.21
N ASN A 193 12.10 31.42 -20.46
CA ASN A 193 11.72 30.60 -21.60
C ASN A 193 10.48 29.75 -21.26
N VAL A 194 9.31 30.36 -21.31
CA VAL A 194 8.04 29.76 -20.92
C VAL A 194 7.16 29.55 -22.14
N LYS A 195 6.68 28.34 -22.34
CA LYS A 195 5.70 27.98 -23.36
C LYS A 195 4.39 27.61 -22.67
N ASP A 196 3.35 28.38 -22.97
CA ASP A 196 1.98 27.98 -22.61
C ASP A 196 1.50 26.89 -23.57
N THR A 197 1.10 25.75 -23.02
CA THR A 197 0.59 24.61 -23.77
C THR A 197 -0.95 24.62 -23.89
N GLY A 198 -1.61 25.67 -23.34
CA GLY A 198 -3.07 25.78 -23.29
C GLY A 198 -3.73 24.92 -22.22
N ASN A 199 -2.96 24.16 -21.45
CA ASN A 199 -3.42 23.38 -20.31
C ASN A 199 -3.19 24.18 -19.00
N THR A 200 -3.95 25.27 -18.87
CA THR A 200 -3.75 26.27 -17.81
C THR A 200 -4.48 25.96 -16.51
N GLY A 201 -5.00 24.75 -16.33
CA GLY A 201 -5.81 24.40 -15.15
C GLY A 201 -5.01 24.35 -13.85
N ASP A 202 -3.75 23.92 -13.91
CA ASP A 202 -2.86 23.82 -12.74
C ASP A 202 -1.55 24.55 -13.07
N LEU A 203 -1.43 25.78 -12.67
CA LEU A 203 -0.19 26.56 -12.73
C LEU A 203 0.86 25.98 -11.75
N PRO A 204 2.17 26.26 -11.94
CA PRO A 204 3.17 25.97 -10.90
C PRO A 204 2.71 26.53 -9.56
N LEU A 205 3.11 25.86 -8.47
CA LEU A 205 2.73 26.27 -7.11
C LEU A 205 2.90 27.78 -6.95
N PRO A 206 1.83 28.55 -6.68
CA PRO A 206 1.91 30.00 -6.52
C PRO A 206 2.51 30.36 -5.17
N SER A 207 3.17 31.51 -5.10
CA SER A 207 3.73 32.06 -3.87
C SER A 207 3.51 33.56 -3.76
N TYR A 208 3.40 34.03 -2.54
CA TYR A 208 3.12 35.44 -2.25
C TYR A 208 4.28 36.18 -1.58
N ASN A 209 5.23 35.44 -0.97
CA ASN A 209 6.42 36.00 -0.32
C ASN A 209 7.65 35.14 -0.58
N VAL A 210 8.84 35.71 -0.42
CA VAL A 210 10.10 35.02 -0.62
C VAL A 210 11.14 35.46 0.43
N LEU A 211 11.83 34.47 0.98
CA LEU A 211 12.98 34.65 1.87
C LEU A 211 14.26 34.43 1.04
N LEU A 212 15.12 35.43 1.01
CA LEU A 212 16.28 35.51 0.15
C LEU A 212 17.57 35.48 0.97
N PRO A 213 18.67 34.89 0.43
CA PRO A 213 19.99 35.13 0.98
C PRO A 213 20.30 36.61 1.04
N ILE A 214 20.97 37.07 2.09
CA ILE A 214 21.36 38.47 2.19
C ILE A 214 22.15 38.93 0.96
N PRO A 215 22.03 40.20 0.53
CA PRO A 215 22.67 40.70 -0.69
C PRO A 215 24.18 40.45 -0.74
N ALA A 216 24.87 40.55 0.41
CA ALA A 216 26.31 40.27 0.49
C ALA A 216 26.69 38.86 0.00
N LEU A 217 25.87 37.85 0.29
CA LEU A 217 26.11 36.46 -0.10
C LEU A 217 25.45 36.13 -1.44
N GLY A 218 24.18 36.56 -1.62
CA GLY A 218 23.40 36.21 -2.81
C GLY A 218 23.99 36.76 -4.10
N SER A 219 24.61 37.97 -4.08
CA SER A 219 25.26 38.58 -5.25
C SER A 219 26.57 37.89 -5.65
N LYS A 220 27.17 37.10 -4.78
CA LYS A 220 28.43 36.37 -5.04
C LYS A 220 28.19 34.89 -5.40
N ALA A 221 26.98 34.39 -5.16
CA ALA A 221 26.62 33.03 -5.52
C ALA A 221 26.58 32.83 -7.05
N LEU A 222 27.01 31.66 -7.52
CA LEU A 222 26.92 31.26 -8.93
C LEU A 222 25.47 31.24 -9.42
N ALA A 223 24.56 30.82 -8.55
CA ALA A 223 23.12 30.84 -8.80
C ALA A 223 22.34 30.66 -7.49
N ILE A 224 21.02 30.89 -7.56
CA ILE A 224 20.10 30.71 -6.45
C ILE A 224 18.93 29.86 -6.93
N GLY A 225 18.47 28.93 -6.08
CA GLY A 225 17.30 28.13 -6.35
C GLY A 225 16.44 27.94 -5.10
N HIS A 226 15.13 27.71 -5.27
CA HIS A 226 14.26 27.48 -4.11
C HIS A 226 14.43 26.08 -3.54
N LEU A 227 14.24 25.96 -2.24
CA LEU A 227 14.30 24.67 -1.49
C LEU A 227 12.93 24.33 -0.89
N ASN A 228 11.87 24.65 -1.63
CA ASN A 228 10.52 24.29 -1.22
C ASN A 228 10.29 22.78 -1.40
N SER A 229 9.66 22.18 -0.42
CA SER A 229 9.11 20.84 -0.51
C SER A 229 7.59 20.88 -0.37
N PHE A 230 6.91 19.97 -1.03
CA PHE A 230 5.45 19.89 -0.95
C PHE A 230 5.06 18.44 -0.59
N PRO A 231 4.89 18.17 0.71
CA PRO A 231 4.49 16.83 1.16
C PRO A 231 3.06 16.52 0.74
N ASP A 232 2.79 15.26 0.44
CA ASP A 232 1.44 14.73 0.23
C ASP A 232 0.61 14.80 1.53
N VAL A 233 -0.70 14.54 1.43
CA VAL A 233 -1.63 14.58 2.58
C VAL A 233 -1.20 13.65 3.73
N ASP A 234 -0.45 12.59 3.45
CA ASP A 234 0.11 11.67 4.45
C ASP A 234 1.48 12.12 5.00
N GLY A 235 1.95 13.31 4.62
CA GLY A 235 3.21 13.89 5.05
C GLY A 235 4.45 13.36 4.32
N ALA A 236 4.29 12.44 3.35
CA ALA A 236 5.41 11.90 2.61
C ALA A 236 5.77 12.78 1.41
N ILE A 237 7.07 12.90 1.12
CA ILE A 237 7.58 13.59 -0.05
C ILE A 237 7.81 12.56 -1.15
N ARG A 238 7.05 12.68 -2.24
CA ARG A 238 7.15 11.82 -3.43
C ARG A 238 7.55 12.59 -4.67
N ALA A 239 7.30 13.89 -4.67
CA ALA A 239 7.57 14.75 -5.80
C ALA A 239 8.31 16.02 -5.36
N GLU A 240 9.18 16.50 -6.25
CA GLU A 240 9.95 17.73 -6.13
C GLU A 240 9.31 18.80 -7.00
N PRO A 241 8.88 19.97 -6.45
CA PRO A 241 8.47 21.10 -7.26
C PRO A 241 9.70 21.68 -7.96
N LEU A 242 9.78 21.50 -9.28
CA LEU A 242 10.93 22.00 -10.06
C LEU A 242 10.85 23.52 -10.28
N VAL A 243 9.66 24.06 -10.28
CA VAL A 243 9.37 25.48 -10.54
C VAL A 243 8.31 25.99 -9.60
N VAL A 244 8.51 27.17 -9.04
CA VAL A 244 7.53 27.91 -8.24
C VAL A 244 7.18 29.20 -8.97
N GLY A 245 5.91 29.57 -8.98
CA GLY A 245 5.42 30.84 -9.50
C GLY A 245 5.44 31.93 -8.42
N TYR A 246 6.08 33.05 -8.70
CA TYR A 246 6.02 34.24 -7.86
C TYR A 246 5.46 35.40 -8.68
N TYR A 247 4.20 35.72 -8.45
CA TYR A 247 3.43 36.63 -9.30
C TYR A 247 3.52 36.23 -10.79
N ASN A 248 4.13 37.06 -11.64
CA ASN A 248 4.28 36.79 -13.07
C ASN A 248 5.67 36.18 -13.45
N GLN A 249 6.42 35.69 -12.48
CA GLN A 249 7.77 35.17 -12.67
C GLN A 249 7.85 33.72 -12.20
N TYR A 250 8.77 32.95 -12.76
CA TYR A 250 8.97 31.54 -12.47
C TYR A 250 10.40 31.31 -11.98
N TYR A 251 10.54 30.61 -10.86
CA TYR A 251 11.83 30.38 -10.23
C TYR A 251 12.12 28.88 -10.11
N PRO A 252 13.35 28.45 -10.46
CA PRO A 252 13.74 27.06 -10.40
C PRO A 252 14.03 26.58 -8.99
N SER A 253 13.84 25.27 -8.74
CA SER A 253 14.33 24.64 -7.54
C SER A 253 15.86 24.59 -7.49
N LEU A 254 16.40 24.46 -6.28
CA LEU A 254 17.85 24.28 -6.10
C LEU A 254 18.35 23.01 -6.80
N SER A 255 17.56 21.92 -6.79
CA SER A 255 17.87 20.67 -7.50
C SER A 255 18.00 20.87 -9.01
N LEU A 256 17.08 21.63 -9.63
CA LEU A 256 17.09 21.94 -11.04
C LEU A 256 18.30 22.83 -11.41
N MET A 257 18.58 23.84 -10.58
CA MET A 257 19.73 24.73 -10.79
C MET A 257 21.06 24.03 -10.61
N LEU A 258 21.21 23.16 -9.62
CA LEU A 258 22.40 22.33 -9.44
C LEU A 258 22.67 21.43 -10.66
N ALA A 259 21.61 20.77 -11.16
CA ALA A 259 21.71 19.98 -12.38
C ALA A 259 22.08 20.86 -13.59
N ALA A 260 21.44 22.02 -13.77
CA ALA A 260 21.72 22.96 -14.85
C ALA A 260 23.19 23.42 -14.84
N LYS A 261 23.65 23.97 -13.70
CA LYS A 261 25.01 24.48 -13.56
C LYS A 261 26.08 23.40 -13.69
N SER A 262 25.79 22.18 -13.19
CA SER A 262 26.70 21.03 -13.41
C SER A 262 26.85 20.65 -14.87
N LEU A 263 25.88 20.95 -15.73
CA LEU A 263 25.88 20.76 -17.17
C LEU A 263 26.34 22.02 -17.94
N ASN A 264 26.78 23.06 -17.24
CA ASN A 264 27.15 24.40 -17.77
C ASN A 264 25.97 25.07 -18.51
N LEU A 265 24.73 24.89 -18.03
CA LEU A 265 23.55 25.53 -18.56
C LEU A 265 23.15 26.74 -17.69
N GLU A 266 22.57 27.74 -18.34
CA GLU A 266 22.05 28.95 -17.71
C GLU A 266 20.52 28.90 -17.56
N PRO A 267 19.90 29.75 -16.72
CA PRO A 267 18.44 29.79 -16.59
C PRO A 267 17.70 29.94 -17.92
N LYS A 268 18.26 30.68 -18.88
CA LYS A 268 17.71 30.84 -20.25
C LYS A 268 17.65 29.56 -21.06
N ASP A 269 18.50 28.56 -20.73
CA ASP A 269 18.55 27.26 -21.41
C ASP A 269 17.53 26.27 -20.84
N ILE A 270 16.84 26.65 -19.75
CA ILE A 270 15.75 25.92 -19.14
C ILE A 270 14.44 26.40 -19.77
N ARG A 271 13.70 25.49 -20.38
CA ARG A 271 12.37 25.80 -20.95
C ARG A 271 11.28 25.17 -20.09
N ILE A 272 10.29 25.97 -19.73
CA ILE A 272 9.07 25.53 -19.05
C ILE A 272 7.99 25.29 -20.11
N ASN A 273 7.41 24.11 -20.17
CA ASN A 273 6.15 23.83 -20.85
C ASN A 273 5.07 23.71 -19.75
N LEU A 274 4.29 24.76 -19.57
CA LEU A 274 3.30 24.85 -18.46
C LEU A 274 2.34 23.64 -18.51
N GLY A 275 2.14 23.04 -17.35
CA GLY A 275 1.26 21.88 -17.18
C GLY A 275 1.79 20.56 -17.75
N GLU A 276 3.06 20.48 -18.23
CA GLU A 276 3.54 19.28 -18.92
C GLU A 276 4.96 18.86 -18.54
N SER A 277 5.93 19.78 -18.60
CA SER A 277 7.34 19.39 -18.48
C SER A 277 8.26 20.57 -18.28
N VAL A 278 9.45 20.29 -17.74
CA VAL A 278 10.61 21.19 -17.74
C VAL A 278 11.69 20.60 -18.63
N GLN A 279 12.19 21.37 -19.56
CA GLN A 279 13.28 20.95 -20.45
C GLN A 279 14.58 21.57 -20.01
N LEU A 280 15.57 20.74 -19.70
CA LEU A 280 16.93 21.12 -19.31
C LEU A 280 17.87 20.77 -20.45
N GLY A 281 18.25 21.77 -21.27
CA GLY A 281 19.00 21.53 -22.49
C GLY A 281 18.24 20.57 -23.43
N ASN A 282 18.83 19.39 -23.69
CA ASN A 282 18.22 18.35 -24.52
C ASN A 282 17.34 17.35 -23.74
N GLN A 283 17.35 17.42 -22.41
CA GLN A 283 16.62 16.49 -21.57
C GLN A 283 15.24 17.03 -21.22
N LYS A 284 14.19 16.26 -21.53
CA LYS A 284 12.82 16.56 -21.11
C LYS A 284 12.53 15.87 -19.77
N ILE A 285 12.21 16.65 -18.74
CA ILE A 285 11.74 16.18 -17.44
C ILE A 285 10.22 16.27 -17.47
N THR A 286 9.56 15.13 -17.56
CA THR A 286 8.11 15.07 -17.51
C THR A 286 7.64 15.28 -16.05
N THR A 287 6.68 16.16 -15.87
CA THR A 287 6.15 16.55 -14.56
C THR A 287 4.65 16.31 -14.51
N ASP A 288 4.08 16.48 -13.34
CA ASP A 288 2.66 16.68 -13.20
C ASP A 288 2.24 18.12 -13.66
N PRO A 289 0.95 18.45 -13.73
CA PRO A 289 0.48 19.77 -14.15
C PRO A 289 1.03 20.94 -13.32
N ALA A 290 1.33 20.73 -12.04
CA ALA A 290 1.94 21.71 -11.15
C ALA A 290 3.47 21.81 -11.27
N LEU A 291 4.05 21.23 -12.31
CA LEU A 291 5.51 21.14 -12.56
C LEU A 291 6.30 20.46 -11.44
N ARG A 292 5.69 19.45 -10.79
CA ARG A 292 6.37 18.60 -9.82
C ARG A 292 6.88 17.34 -10.51
N MET A 293 8.15 17.01 -10.28
CA MET A 293 8.79 15.78 -10.74
C MET A 293 8.64 14.70 -9.68
N HIS A 294 8.06 13.55 -10.01
CA HIS A 294 8.06 12.39 -9.12
C HIS A 294 9.47 11.82 -9.01
N THR A 295 10.13 12.12 -7.89
CA THR A 295 11.53 11.79 -7.63
C THR A 295 11.75 10.28 -7.59
N TYR A 296 12.81 9.81 -8.21
CA TYR A 296 13.26 8.43 -8.06
C TYR A 296 14.14 8.31 -6.83
N PHE A 297 13.64 7.56 -5.83
CA PHE A 297 14.38 7.30 -4.60
C PHE A 297 15.24 6.04 -4.77
N TYR A 298 16.56 6.22 -4.77
CA TYR A 298 17.55 5.14 -4.89
C TYR A 298 17.73 4.47 -3.55
N LYS A 299 17.73 3.13 -3.56
CA LYS A 299 17.94 2.33 -2.35
C LYS A 299 19.42 2.13 -2.08
N ASP A 300 19.74 1.93 -0.81
CA ASP A 300 21.04 1.44 -0.40
C ASP A 300 21.31 0.07 -1.04
N LYS A 301 22.54 -0.15 -1.46
CA LYS A 301 22.96 -1.36 -2.13
C LYS A 301 24.16 -1.97 -1.43
N ASP A 302 24.08 -3.27 -1.14
CA ASP A 302 25.17 -4.05 -0.55
C ASP A 302 25.71 -3.44 0.78
N GLY A 303 24.83 -2.81 1.57
CA GLY A 303 25.19 -2.14 2.83
C GLY A 303 25.83 -0.76 2.67
N HIS A 304 25.89 -0.24 1.44
CA HIS A 304 26.35 1.11 1.14
C HIS A 304 25.18 2.04 0.88
N PRO A 305 25.17 3.26 1.44
CA PRO A 305 24.15 4.25 1.17
C PRO A 305 24.16 4.63 -0.32
N ALA A 306 22.98 5.04 -0.82
CA ALA A 306 22.81 5.46 -2.23
C ALA A 306 23.77 6.58 -2.63
N PHE A 307 24.08 7.47 -1.70
CA PHE A 307 25.06 8.54 -1.89
C PHE A 307 26.13 8.49 -0.79
N PRO A 308 27.41 8.79 -1.09
CA PRO A 308 28.42 8.97 -0.06
C PRO A 308 28.06 10.19 0.79
N VAL A 309 27.96 9.98 2.10
CA VAL A 309 27.69 11.02 3.10
C VAL A 309 28.90 11.15 3.99
N ASP A 310 29.49 12.33 4.01
CA ASP A 310 30.70 12.65 4.78
C ASP A 310 30.35 13.66 5.88
N SER A 311 31.01 13.57 7.04
CA SER A 311 30.83 14.54 8.12
C SER A 311 31.44 15.90 7.75
N PHE A 312 30.71 16.98 7.98
CA PHE A 312 31.19 18.35 7.81
C PHE A 312 32.52 18.58 8.57
N TYR A 313 32.60 18.09 9.80
CA TYR A 313 33.79 18.19 10.65
C TYR A 313 35.00 17.46 10.06
N ASP A 314 34.81 16.25 9.54
CA ASP A 314 35.89 15.45 8.97
C ASP A 314 36.46 16.08 7.69
N VAL A 315 35.60 16.75 6.89
CA VAL A 315 36.04 17.51 5.70
C VAL A 315 36.75 18.79 6.11
N LEU A 316 36.17 19.57 7.04
CA LEU A 316 36.73 20.82 7.52
C LEU A 316 38.14 20.63 8.12
N THR A 317 38.36 19.55 8.84
CA THR A 317 39.66 19.24 9.49
C THR A 317 40.65 18.55 8.57
N GLY A 318 40.30 18.30 7.29
CA GLY A 318 41.17 17.65 6.32
C GLY A 318 41.32 16.13 6.54
N LYS A 319 40.57 15.52 7.44
CA LYS A 319 40.54 14.06 7.61
C LYS A 319 40.00 13.38 6.35
N ILE A 320 39.06 14.03 5.67
CA ILE A 320 38.61 13.67 4.32
C ILE A 320 39.20 14.71 3.35
N PRO A 321 40.05 14.29 2.41
CA PRO A 321 40.72 15.22 1.51
C PRO A 321 39.73 15.82 0.51
N ALA A 322 39.90 17.12 0.18
CA ALA A 322 39.04 17.86 -0.74
C ALA A 322 39.03 17.30 -2.17
N GLU A 323 40.12 16.64 -2.60
CA GLU A 323 40.26 16.00 -3.91
C GLU A 323 39.21 14.91 -4.17
N LYS A 324 38.63 14.34 -3.10
CA LYS A 324 37.50 13.40 -3.19
C LYS A 324 36.30 13.99 -3.92
N TYR A 325 36.14 15.31 -3.87
CA TYR A 325 34.99 16.04 -4.42
C TYR A 325 35.27 16.62 -5.83
N ARG A 326 36.43 16.35 -6.43
CA ARG A 326 36.76 16.83 -7.77
C ARG A 326 35.68 16.44 -8.78
N ASP A 327 35.24 17.43 -9.56
CA ASP A 327 34.20 17.30 -10.60
C ASP A 327 32.86 16.76 -10.10
N LYS A 328 32.62 16.78 -8.78
CA LYS A 328 31.35 16.33 -8.16
C LYS A 328 30.42 17.49 -7.85
N ILE A 329 29.15 17.18 -7.77
CA ILE A 329 28.12 18.03 -7.19
C ILE A 329 28.13 17.73 -5.68
N VAL A 330 28.54 18.71 -4.91
CA VAL A 330 28.63 18.60 -3.45
C VAL A 330 27.40 19.26 -2.82
N LEU A 331 26.67 18.51 -2.02
CA LEU A 331 25.49 19.01 -1.31
C LEU A 331 25.81 19.13 0.17
N ILE A 332 25.71 20.35 0.71
CA ILE A 332 25.99 20.63 2.11
C ILE A 332 24.67 20.90 2.85
N GLY A 333 24.38 20.15 3.90
CA GLY A 333 23.15 20.34 4.64
C GLY A 333 23.02 19.54 5.92
N ALA A 334 21.96 19.86 6.69
CA ALA A 334 21.72 19.23 7.97
C ALA A 334 21.26 17.78 7.86
N SER A 335 21.87 16.92 8.69
CA SER A 335 21.40 15.54 8.93
C SER A 335 21.21 15.25 10.42
N ALA A 336 21.79 16.06 11.30
CA ALA A 336 21.67 15.88 12.75
C ALA A 336 20.23 16.11 13.24
N ALA A 337 19.83 15.30 14.20
CA ALA A 337 18.54 15.44 14.85
C ALA A 337 18.39 16.81 15.52
N GLY A 338 17.29 17.49 15.27
CA GLY A 338 16.97 18.80 15.85
C GLY A 338 17.50 20.03 15.11
N ILE A 339 18.27 19.85 14.02
CA ILE A 339 18.66 20.97 13.12
C ILE A 339 17.75 21.05 11.90
N GLY A 340 17.34 19.92 11.35
CA GLY A 340 16.41 19.84 10.22
C GLY A 340 15.28 18.87 10.48
N SER A 341 14.13 19.13 9.90
CA SER A 341 12.98 18.20 9.95
C SER A 341 13.27 17.02 9.04
N LEU A 342 13.32 15.80 9.61
CA LEU A 342 13.40 14.59 8.81
C LEU A 342 12.15 14.45 7.93
N GLN A 343 12.35 14.00 6.71
CA GLN A 343 11.32 13.86 5.70
C GLN A 343 10.91 12.40 5.54
N VAL A 344 9.62 12.13 5.52
CA VAL A 344 9.09 10.82 5.15
C VAL A 344 9.15 10.69 3.62
N THR A 345 9.69 9.58 3.13
CA THR A 345 9.82 9.28 1.71
C THR A 345 9.36 7.85 1.43
N PRO A 346 9.12 7.44 0.18
CA PRO A 346 8.72 6.06 -0.15
C PRO A 346 9.68 4.97 0.36
N ILE A 347 10.96 5.30 0.59
CA ILE A 347 11.98 4.33 1.03
C ILE A 347 12.45 4.52 2.47
N SER A 348 12.06 5.62 3.13
CA SER A 348 12.51 5.94 4.49
C SER A 348 11.46 6.72 5.27
N SER A 349 11.26 6.37 6.53
CA SER A 349 10.40 7.11 7.45
C SER A 349 11.06 8.38 8.03
N GLY A 350 12.35 8.61 7.75
CA GLY A 350 13.09 9.75 8.27
C GLY A 350 14.37 10.00 7.48
N MET A 351 14.26 10.61 6.31
CA MET A 351 15.39 10.98 5.45
C MET A 351 15.81 12.42 5.72
N ALA A 352 17.11 12.67 5.80
CA ALA A 352 17.62 14.04 5.92
C ALA A 352 17.32 14.84 4.64
N PRO A 353 16.89 16.12 4.72
CA PRO A 353 16.53 16.93 3.55
C PRO A 353 17.64 17.03 2.50
N VAL A 354 18.88 17.10 2.92
CA VAL A 354 20.04 17.13 1.99
C VAL A 354 20.17 15.84 1.19
N VAL A 355 19.81 14.69 1.76
CA VAL A 355 19.80 13.40 1.07
C VAL A 355 18.60 13.33 0.11
N THR A 356 17.42 13.83 0.50
CA THR A 356 16.28 13.97 -0.42
C THR A 356 16.66 14.83 -1.63
N LEU A 357 17.36 15.95 -1.42
CA LEU A 357 17.88 16.79 -2.51
C LEU A 357 18.84 16.01 -3.40
N ALA A 358 19.70 15.14 -2.84
CA ALA A 358 20.60 14.29 -3.63
C ALA A 358 19.82 13.32 -4.54
N HIS A 359 18.72 12.75 -4.06
CA HIS A 359 17.81 11.94 -4.88
C HIS A 359 17.21 12.75 -6.02
N SER A 360 16.73 13.96 -5.75
CA SER A 360 16.15 14.85 -6.78
C SER A 360 17.16 15.25 -7.84
N VAL A 361 18.36 15.68 -7.44
CA VAL A 361 19.44 16.03 -8.38
C VAL A 361 19.87 14.82 -9.22
N SER A 362 20.01 13.65 -8.59
CA SER A 362 20.36 12.42 -9.31
C SER A 362 19.26 12.02 -10.30
N SER A 363 18.00 12.15 -9.91
CA SER A 363 16.84 11.88 -10.78
C SER A 363 16.86 12.76 -12.02
N ILE A 364 17.14 14.05 -11.87
CA ILE A 364 17.25 14.98 -12.98
C ILE A 364 18.42 14.56 -13.91
N LEU A 365 19.61 14.34 -13.37
CA LEU A 365 20.81 14.04 -14.17
C LEU A 365 20.72 12.72 -14.91
N LYS A 366 20.08 11.71 -14.33
CA LYS A 366 19.94 10.36 -14.89
C LYS A 366 18.70 10.21 -15.78
N GLY A 367 17.77 11.16 -15.72
CA GLY A 367 16.45 11.01 -16.33
C GLY A 367 15.59 9.96 -15.63
N ASP A 368 15.88 9.70 -14.36
CA ASP A 368 15.19 8.72 -13.53
C ASP A 368 14.08 9.41 -12.72
N PHE A 369 12.87 9.37 -13.20
CA PHE A 369 11.68 9.88 -12.50
C PHE A 369 10.46 9.08 -12.92
N PHE A 370 9.46 9.03 -12.04
CA PHE A 370 8.21 8.35 -12.36
C PHE A 370 7.30 9.29 -13.14
N VAL A 371 6.71 8.76 -14.21
CA VAL A 371 5.89 9.54 -15.15
C VAL A 371 4.48 9.00 -15.17
N THR A 372 3.50 9.89 -15.09
CA THR A 372 2.11 9.59 -15.45
C THR A 372 1.88 10.07 -16.89
N PRO A 373 1.78 9.17 -17.89
CA PRO A 373 1.58 9.57 -19.28
C PRO A 373 0.25 10.30 -19.47
N SER A 374 0.16 11.19 -20.47
CA SER A 374 -1.08 11.93 -20.78
C SER A 374 -2.27 11.04 -21.15
N TRP A 375 -2.03 9.81 -21.65
CA TRP A 375 -3.08 8.83 -21.94
C TRP A 375 -3.50 8.00 -20.71
N ALA A 376 -2.77 8.10 -19.58
CA ALA A 376 -3.00 7.27 -18.40
C ALA A 376 -4.42 7.41 -17.85
N GLU A 377 -4.95 8.62 -17.84
CA GLU A 377 -6.31 8.91 -17.37
C GLU A 377 -7.37 8.17 -18.18
N TRP A 378 -7.25 8.20 -19.50
CA TRP A 378 -8.14 7.45 -20.39
C TRP A 378 -8.01 5.95 -20.23
N ALA A 379 -6.78 5.46 -20.02
CA ALA A 379 -6.55 4.04 -19.77
C ALA A 379 -7.18 3.59 -18.43
N GLN A 380 -7.05 4.39 -17.39
CA GLN A 380 -7.65 4.14 -16.07
C GLN A 380 -9.18 4.06 -16.17
N ILE A 381 -9.80 5.03 -16.87
CA ILE A 381 -11.24 5.02 -17.14
C ILE A 381 -11.63 3.77 -17.92
N GLY A 382 -10.88 3.41 -18.96
CA GLY A 382 -11.13 2.20 -19.77
C GLY A 382 -11.05 0.92 -18.95
N VAL A 383 -10.05 0.79 -18.09
CA VAL A 383 -9.89 -0.36 -17.18
C VAL A 383 -11.01 -0.40 -16.14
N PHE A 384 -11.38 0.74 -15.56
CA PHE A 384 -12.51 0.84 -14.63
C PHE A 384 -13.80 0.36 -15.28
N LEU A 385 -14.11 0.84 -16.47
CA LEU A 385 -15.31 0.44 -17.23
C LEU A 385 -15.27 -1.06 -17.58
N PHE A 386 -14.12 -1.58 -17.99
CA PHE A 386 -13.96 -3.00 -18.27
C PHE A 386 -14.27 -3.86 -17.03
N ILE A 387 -13.74 -3.50 -15.87
CA ILE A 387 -14.02 -4.20 -14.61
C ILE A 387 -15.49 -4.06 -14.21
N ALA A 388 -16.08 -2.87 -14.35
CA ALA A 388 -17.50 -2.66 -14.09
C ALA A 388 -18.38 -3.54 -14.99
N LEU A 389 -18.09 -3.61 -16.29
CA LEU A 389 -18.81 -4.49 -17.23
C LEU A 389 -18.61 -5.97 -16.88
N TYR A 390 -17.43 -6.37 -16.49
CA TYR A 390 -17.18 -7.72 -15.98
C TYR A 390 -18.10 -8.07 -14.81
N LEU A 391 -18.17 -7.21 -13.79
CA LEU A 391 -19.02 -7.40 -12.60
C LEU A 391 -20.52 -7.39 -12.92
N ILE A 392 -20.95 -6.54 -13.87
CA ILE A 392 -22.36 -6.36 -14.22
C ILE A 392 -22.86 -7.46 -15.17
N LEU A 393 -22.07 -7.82 -16.17
CA LEU A 393 -22.53 -8.67 -17.27
C LEU A 393 -21.99 -10.09 -17.22
N LEU A 394 -20.71 -10.26 -16.90
CA LEU A 394 -20.03 -11.55 -17.02
C LEU A 394 -20.06 -12.34 -15.71
N LEU A 395 -19.67 -11.76 -14.61
CA LEU A 395 -19.64 -12.45 -13.31
C LEU A 395 -20.99 -13.07 -12.91
N PRO A 396 -22.15 -12.42 -13.16
CA PRO A 396 -23.44 -13.03 -12.90
C PRO A 396 -23.75 -14.31 -13.69
N ARG A 397 -23.09 -14.52 -14.84
CA ARG A 397 -23.30 -15.68 -15.70
C ARG A 397 -22.34 -16.84 -15.40
N LEU A 398 -21.27 -16.57 -14.65
CA LEU A 398 -20.27 -17.56 -14.29
C LEU A 398 -20.68 -18.35 -13.04
N ASN A 399 -20.27 -19.61 -12.94
CA ASN A 399 -20.35 -20.33 -11.68
C ASN A 399 -19.32 -19.77 -10.66
N ALA A 400 -19.52 -20.03 -9.38
CA ALA A 400 -18.71 -19.44 -8.32
C ALA A 400 -17.19 -19.73 -8.46
N ALA A 401 -16.84 -20.97 -8.83
CA ALA A 401 -15.44 -21.37 -8.98
C ALA A 401 -14.76 -20.66 -10.16
N ILE A 402 -15.39 -20.66 -11.34
CA ILE A 402 -14.85 -19.96 -12.53
C ILE A 402 -14.81 -18.44 -12.28
N GLY A 403 -15.85 -17.87 -11.66
CA GLY A 403 -15.87 -16.46 -11.29
C GLY A 403 -14.71 -16.09 -10.37
N ALA A 404 -14.40 -16.91 -9.37
CA ALA A 404 -13.27 -16.68 -8.47
C ALA A 404 -11.92 -16.74 -9.20
N VAL A 405 -11.72 -17.73 -10.07
CA VAL A 405 -10.49 -17.88 -10.87
C VAL A 405 -10.29 -16.69 -11.80
N VAL A 406 -11.32 -16.30 -12.55
CA VAL A 406 -11.24 -15.14 -13.47
C VAL A 406 -10.96 -13.84 -12.70
N THR A 407 -11.66 -13.62 -11.57
CA THR A 407 -11.39 -12.46 -10.71
C THR A 407 -9.96 -12.46 -10.20
N GLY A 408 -9.44 -13.61 -9.75
CA GLY A 408 -8.07 -13.75 -9.29
C GLY A 408 -7.04 -13.43 -10.36
N ILE A 409 -7.25 -13.91 -11.59
CA ILE A 409 -6.39 -13.61 -12.75
C ILE A 409 -6.44 -12.12 -13.10
N LEU A 410 -7.61 -11.51 -13.16
CA LEU A 410 -7.76 -10.08 -13.44
C LEU A 410 -7.10 -9.23 -12.36
N PHE A 411 -7.27 -9.58 -11.09
CA PHE A 411 -6.64 -8.87 -9.98
C PHE A 411 -5.11 -8.99 -10.02
N ALA A 412 -4.59 -10.19 -10.23
CA ALA A 412 -3.16 -10.41 -10.38
C ALA A 412 -2.59 -9.67 -11.61
N SER A 413 -3.35 -9.59 -12.72
CA SER A 413 -2.99 -8.84 -13.91
C SER A 413 -2.92 -7.33 -13.64
N LEU A 414 -3.90 -6.76 -12.90
CA LEU A 414 -3.89 -5.33 -12.54
C LEU A 414 -2.68 -4.97 -11.68
N LEU A 415 -2.43 -5.75 -10.61
CA LEU A 415 -1.26 -5.54 -9.75
C LEU A 415 0.04 -5.79 -10.51
N GLY A 416 0.12 -6.86 -11.28
CA GLY A 416 1.29 -7.19 -12.10
C GLY A 416 1.61 -6.08 -13.10
N THR A 417 0.59 -5.54 -13.79
CA THR A 417 0.77 -4.41 -14.71
C THR A 417 1.30 -3.17 -13.99
N HIS A 418 0.71 -2.83 -12.82
CA HIS A 418 1.18 -1.71 -12.01
C HIS A 418 2.68 -1.86 -11.67
N PHE A 419 3.08 -3.00 -11.08
CA PHE A 419 4.48 -3.22 -10.69
C PHE A 419 5.45 -3.33 -11.88
N ILE A 420 5.06 -3.98 -12.97
CA ILE A 420 5.90 -4.09 -14.17
C ILE A 420 6.15 -2.70 -14.76
N LEU A 421 5.11 -1.87 -14.92
CA LEU A 421 5.28 -0.52 -15.46
C LEU A 421 6.15 0.36 -14.56
N MET A 422 5.93 0.32 -13.24
CA MET A 422 6.74 1.05 -12.26
C MET A 422 8.22 0.64 -12.30
N THR A 423 8.50 -0.67 -12.31
CA THR A 423 9.89 -1.17 -12.19
C THR A 423 10.67 -1.10 -13.50
N THR A 424 10.02 -1.32 -14.66
CA THR A 424 10.69 -1.39 -15.94
C THR A 424 10.72 -0.06 -16.69
N GLN A 425 9.63 0.71 -16.63
CA GLN A 425 9.44 1.94 -17.41
C GLN A 425 9.39 3.21 -16.55
N ALA A 426 9.43 3.07 -15.21
CA ALA A 426 9.18 4.16 -14.27
C ALA A 426 7.85 4.89 -14.58
N MET A 427 6.84 4.13 -14.97
CA MET A 427 5.53 4.65 -15.36
C MET A 427 4.50 4.32 -14.28
N TRP A 428 3.83 5.33 -13.76
CA TRP A 428 2.80 5.18 -12.75
C TRP A 428 1.41 5.26 -13.36
N LEU A 429 0.67 4.14 -13.30
CA LEU A 429 -0.76 4.06 -13.58
C LEU A 429 -1.53 3.79 -12.29
N GLN A 430 -2.53 4.59 -12.01
CA GLN A 430 -3.38 4.45 -10.82
C GLN A 430 -4.41 3.34 -11.07
N LEU A 431 -4.08 2.12 -10.65
CA LEU A 431 -4.91 0.92 -10.88
C LEU A 431 -5.57 0.37 -9.62
N MET A 432 -5.42 1.03 -8.46
CA MET A 432 -6.00 0.53 -7.20
C MET A 432 -7.51 0.73 -7.15
N LEU A 433 -8.04 1.77 -7.80
CA LEU A 433 -9.49 1.97 -7.92
C LEU A 433 -10.18 0.79 -8.62
N PRO A 434 -9.81 0.39 -9.86
CA PRO A 434 -10.40 -0.77 -10.52
C PRO A 434 -10.08 -2.10 -9.81
N ALA A 435 -8.90 -2.24 -9.17
CA ALA A 435 -8.54 -3.42 -8.40
C ALA A 435 -9.42 -3.59 -7.15
N SER A 436 -9.67 -2.50 -6.42
CA SER A 436 -10.56 -2.47 -5.26
C SER A 436 -12.02 -2.73 -5.66
N LEU A 437 -12.48 -2.10 -6.75
CA LEU A 437 -13.80 -2.36 -7.32
C LEU A 437 -13.98 -3.85 -7.64
N LEU A 438 -12.98 -4.48 -8.26
CA LEU A 438 -13.00 -5.89 -8.63
C LEU A 438 -13.15 -6.80 -7.41
N LEU A 439 -12.34 -6.58 -6.36
CA LEU A 439 -12.38 -7.40 -5.15
C LEU A 439 -13.67 -7.22 -4.36
N VAL A 440 -14.03 -5.98 -4.06
CA VAL A 440 -15.23 -5.67 -3.28
C VAL A 440 -16.49 -6.06 -4.04
N GLY A 441 -16.53 -5.77 -5.34
CA GLY A 441 -17.65 -6.14 -6.21
C GLY A 441 -17.84 -7.65 -6.30
N HIS A 442 -16.76 -8.41 -6.48
CA HIS A 442 -16.81 -9.88 -6.47
C HIS A 442 -17.31 -10.40 -5.11
N LEU A 443 -16.77 -9.91 -4.00
CA LEU A 443 -17.15 -10.33 -2.66
C LEU A 443 -18.65 -10.08 -2.40
N LEU A 444 -19.15 -8.88 -2.70
CA LEU A 444 -20.54 -8.52 -2.49
C LEU A 444 -21.51 -9.36 -3.34
N LEU A 445 -21.18 -9.54 -4.64
CA LEU A 445 -22.01 -10.31 -5.54
C LEU A 445 -22.03 -11.80 -5.18
N THR A 446 -20.91 -12.40 -4.80
CA THR A 446 -20.84 -13.80 -4.38
C THR A 446 -21.52 -14.03 -3.04
N THR A 447 -21.33 -13.13 -2.07
CA THR A 447 -22.04 -13.19 -0.77
C THR A 447 -23.54 -13.09 -0.95
N LYS A 448 -24.02 -12.15 -1.77
CA LYS A 448 -25.44 -12.04 -2.10
C LYS A 448 -25.98 -13.35 -2.71
N ARG A 449 -25.28 -13.91 -3.69
CA ARG A 449 -25.68 -15.17 -4.35
C ARG A 449 -25.72 -16.33 -3.36
N PHE A 450 -24.74 -16.46 -2.49
CA PHE A 450 -24.71 -17.47 -1.44
C PHE A 450 -25.92 -17.35 -0.54
N LEU A 451 -26.21 -16.15 0.00
CA LEU A 451 -27.37 -15.91 0.88
C LEU A 451 -28.70 -16.20 0.17
N MET A 452 -28.83 -15.86 -1.11
CA MET A 452 -30.05 -16.14 -1.86
C MET A 452 -30.24 -17.63 -2.14
N THR A 453 -29.14 -18.34 -2.44
CA THR A 453 -29.17 -19.81 -2.66
C THR A 453 -29.53 -20.53 -1.38
N GLU A 454 -28.97 -20.12 -0.23
CA GLU A 454 -29.30 -20.70 1.08
C GLU A 454 -30.78 -20.48 1.46
N LYS A 455 -31.28 -19.26 1.26
CA LYS A 455 -32.72 -18.99 1.46
C LYS A 455 -33.59 -19.83 0.54
N GLY A 456 -33.21 -19.96 -0.73
CA GLY A 456 -33.95 -20.82 -1.69
C GLY A 456 -33.95 -22.29 -1.28
N LYS A 457 -32.79 -22.80 -0.82
CA LYS A 457 -32.68 -24.19 -0.32
C LYS A 457 -33.55 -24.42 0.90
N ARG A 458 -33.46 -23.55 1.92
CA ARG A 458 -34.31 -23.65 3.14
C ARG A 458 -35.79 -23.66 2.80
N ARG A 459 -36.23 -22.82 1.86
CA ARG A 459 -37.64 -22.78 1.41
C ARG A 459 -38.03 -24.05 0.67
N SER A 460 -37.18 -24.55 -0.24
CA SER A 460 -37.41 -25.80 -0.96
C SER A 460 -37.46 -27.01 -0.03
N ASP A 461 -36.56 -27.05 0.96
CA ASP A 461 -36.54 -28.12 1.96
C ASP A 461 -37.80 -28.10 2.82
N ALA A 462 -38.28 -26.89 3.22
CA ALA A 462 -39.53 -26.74 3.96
C ALA A 462 -40.76 -27.14 3.13
N GLU A 463 -40.86 -26.71 1.86
CA GLU A 463 -41.92 -27.09 0.93
C GLU A 463 -41.91 -28.61 0.65
N SER A 464 -40.74 -29.22 0.54
CA SER A 464 -40.58 -30.67 0.38
C SER A 464 -40.99 -31.45 1.64
N ALA A 465 -40.63 -30.94 2.81
CA ALA A 465 -41.04 -31.53 4.12
C ALA A 465 -42.54 -31.53 4.26
N GLU A 466 -43.21 -30.39 4.00
CA GLU A 466 -44.67 -30.27 4.08
C GLU A 466 -45.39 -31.17 3.09
N SER A 467 -44.87 -31.24 1.84
CA SER A 467 -45.41 -32.15 0.83
C SER A 467 -45.28 -33.62 1.24
N ASN A 468 -44.13 -34.03 1.80
CA ASN A 468 -43.94 -35.39 2.31
C ASN A 468 -44.84 -35.68 3.51
N ARG A 469 -45.08 -34.68 4.42
CA ARG A 469 -46.01 -34.79 5.55
C ARG A 469 -47.46 -35.04 5.07
N MET A 470 -47.94 -34.26 4.10
CA MET A 470 -49.27 -34.44 3.52
C MET A 470 -49.42 -35.80 2.82
N LEU A 471 -48.44 -36.20 2.02
CA LEU A 471 -48.42 -37.51 1.37
C LEU A 471 -48.40 -38.64 2.39
N GLY A 472 -47.61 -38.53 3.46
CA GLY A 472 -47.58 -39.49 4.55
C GLY A 472 -48.93 -39.67 5.22
N LEU A 473 -49.62 -38.56 5.54
CA LEU A 473 -51.00 -38.59 6.11
C LEU A 473 -52.02 -39.22 5.14
N ALA A 474 -51.92 -38.91 3.84
CA ALA A 474 -52.79 -39.49 2.84
C ALA A 474 -52.60 -41.01 2.72
N PHE A 475 -51.37 -41.52 2.68
CA PHE A 475 -51.05 -42.95 2.66
C PHE A 475 -51.44 -43.64 3.96
N GLN A 476 -51.28 -42.98 5.13
CA GLN A 476 -51.76 -43.50 6.40
C GLN A 476 -53.26 -43.68 6.37
N GLY A 477 -54.01 -42.65 5.90
CA GLY A 477 -55.46 -42.72 5.74
C GLY A 477 -55.96 -43.84 4.79
N GLN A 478 -55.16 -44.15 3.75
CA GLN A 478 -55.40 -45.27 2.83
C GLN A 478 -54.97 -46.65 3.40
N GLY A 479 -54.41 -46.67 4.58
CA GLY A 479 -53.92 -47.89 5.23
C GLY A 479 -52.60 -48.43 4.67
N GLN A 480 -51.89 -47.67 3.82
CA GLN A 480 -50.56 -47.98 3.25
C GLN A 480 -49.46 -47.48 4.21
N LEU A 481 -49.39 -48.08 5.39
CA LEU A 481 -48.60 -47.59 6.51
C LEU A 481 -47.09 -47.58 6.26
N ASP A 482 -46.56 -48.53 5.46
CA ASP A 482 -45.15 -48.58 5.10
C ASP A 482 -44.75 -47.35 4.29
N ILE A 483 -45.53 -47.00 3.28
CA ILE A 483 -45.29 -45.85 2.43
C ILE A 483 -45.44 -44.56 3.24
N ALA A 484 -46.40 -44.54 4.16
CA ALA A 484 -46.59 -43.40 5.07
C ALA A 484 -45.33 -43.15 5.92
N PHE A 485 -44.76 -44.22 6.51
CA PHE A 485 -43.54 -44.13 7.30
C PHE A 485 -42.34 -43.62 6.46
N ASP A 486 -42.15 -44.17 5.23
CA ASP A 486 -41.09 -43.70 4.34
C ASP A 486 -41.23 -42.23 3.96
N LYS A 487 -42.43 -41.70 3.89
CA LYS A 487 -42.68 -40.26 3.66
C LYS A 487 -42.39 -39.43 4.91
N PHE A 488 -42.85 -39.87 6.08
CA PHE A 488 -42.59 -39.17 7.34
C PHE A 488 -41.11 -39.10 7.71
N ARG A 489 -40.31 -40.14 7.38
CA ARG A 489 -38.85 -40.12 7.59
C ARG A 489 -38.11 -39.03 6.79
N LYS A 490 -38.70 -38.46 5.73
CA LYS A 490 -38.18 -37.38 4.95
C LYS A 490 -38.58 -35.99 5.47
N VAL A 491 -39.34 -35.94 6.53
CA VAL A 491 -39.77 -34.72 7.22
C VAL A 491 -38.88 -34.53 8.45
N PRO A 492 -38.35 -33.32 8.70
CA PRO A 492 -37.68 -33.05 9.97
C PRO A 492 -38.60 -33.34 11.14
N VAL A 493 -38.10 -34.04 12.16
CA VAL A 493 -38.93 -34.43 13.31
C VAL A 493 -39.17 -33.21 14.17
N ASP A 494 -40.43 -32.89 14.35
CA ASP A 494 -40.97 -31.89 15.28
C ASP A 494 -42.06 -32.52 16.18
N ASP A 495 -42.55 -31.79 17.19
CA ASP A 495 -43.56 -32.27 18.08
C ASP A 495 -44.87 -32.66 17.35
N GLY A 496 -45.22 -31.93 16.29
CA GLY A 496 -46.35 -32.26 15.45
C GLY A 496 -46.18 -33.56 14.65
N LEU A 497 -44.97 -33.84 14.15
CA LEU A 497 -44.65 -35.10 13.48
C LEU A 497 -44.57 -36.27 14.48
N MET A 498 -44.12 -36.02 15.71
CA MET A 498 -44.09 -37.00 16.78
C MET A 498 -45.49 -37.54 17.07
N ASP A 499 -46.51 -36.67 17.10
CA ASP A 499 -47.91 -37.08 17.26
C ASP A 499 -48.40 -37.97 16.10
N VAL A 500 -48.04 -37.60 14.89
CA VAL A 500 -48.39 -38.36 13.68
C VAL A 500 -47.68 -39.71 13.65
N LEU A 501 -46.39 -39.77 13.95
CA LEU A 501 -45.63 -41.01 14.04
C LEU A 501 -46.13 -41.94 15.16
N TYR A 502 -46.53 -41.35 16.31
CA TYR A 502 -47.12 -42.13 17.39
C TYR A 502 -48.42 -42.81 16.93
N ASN A 503 -49.31 -42.08 16.25
CA ASN A 503 -50.54 -42.65 15.69
C ASN A 503 -50.23 -43.72 14.61
N LEU A 504 -49.20 -43.49 13.78
CA LEU A 504 -48.75 -44.48 12.79
C LEU A 504 -48.27 -45.77 13.46
N GLY A 505 -47.50 -45.66 14.55
CA GLY A 505 -47.08 -46.79 15.37
C GLY A 505 -48.27 -47.57 15.95
N LEU A 506 -49.30 -46.85 16.44
CA LEU A 506 -50.53 -47.49 16.88
C LEU A 506 -51.32 -48.18 15.75
N ASP A 507 -51.33 -47.60 14.55
CA ASP A 507 -51.97 -48.20 13.38
C ASP A 507 -51.27 -49.51 12.95
N PHE A 508 -49.90 -49.58 13.02
CA PHE A 508 -49.16 -50.79 12.84
C PHE A 508 -49.49 -51.84 13.95
N GLU A 509 -49.60 -51.42 15.24
CA GLU A 509 -50.02 -52.31 16.33
C GLU A 509 -51.42 -52.90 16.07
N ARG A 510 -52.38 -52.07 15.66
CA ARG A 510 -53.76 -52.50 15.33
C ARG A 510 -53.78 -53.54 14.20
N LYS A 511 -52.88 -53.43 13.22
CA LYS A 511 -52.70 -54.38 12.12
C LYS A 511 -51.83 -55.58 12.50
N ARG A 512 -51.42 -55.72 13.75
CA ARG A 512 -50.53 -56.78 14.28
C ARG A 512 -49.17 -56.84 13.61
N GLN A 513 -48.69 -55.70 13.05
CA GLN A 513 -47.37 -55.57 12.43
C GLN A 513 -46.36 -55.04 13.45
N PHE A 514 -46.13 -55.78 14.53
CA PHE A 514 -45.37 -55.33 15.71
C PHE A 514 -43.91 -54.96 15.40
N ASN A 515 -43.25 -55.66 14.48
CA ASN A 515 -41.91 -55.36 14.02
C ASN A 515 -41.80 -53.96 13.35
N LYS A 516 -42.85 -53.56 12.63
CA LYS A 516 -42.90 -52.25 11.98
C LYS A 516 -43.29 -51.16 13.00
N ALA A 517 -44.18 -51.44 13.91
CA ALA A 517 -44.49 -50.55 15.03
C ALA A 517 -43.23 -50.27 15.86
N GLU A 518 -42.45 -51.33 16.16
CA GLU A 518 -41.18 -51.18 16.86
C GLU A 518 -40.22 -50.24 16.10
N SER A 519 -40.11 -50.37 14.78
CA SER A 519 -39.26 -49.49 13.95
C SER A 519 -39.69 -48.02 13.99
N VAL A 520 -41.00 -47.74 14.01
CA VAL A 520 -41.53 -46.40 14.14
C VAL A 520 -41.27 -45.85 15.54
N PHE A 521 -41.54 -46.60 16.58
CA PHE A 521 -41.31 -46.15 17.95
C PHE A 521 -39.83 -45.98 18.29
N LYS A 522 -38.96 -46.80 17.72
CA LYS A 522 -37.51 -46.63 17.82
C LYS A 522 -37.05 -45.36 17.17
N TYR A 523 -37.54 -45.06 15.96
CA TYR A 523 -37.23 -43.80 15.26
C TYR A 523 -37.70 -42.58 16.07
N MET A 524 -38.85 -42.68 16.73
CA MET A 524 -39.34 -41.61 17.63
C MET A 524 -38.46 -41.47 18.88
N ALA A 525 -38.01 -42.58 19.46
CA ALA A 525 -37.17 -42.61 20.66
C ALA A 525 -35.79 -41.98 20.43
N GLU A 526 -35.25 -42.04 19.20
CA GLU A 526 -34.02 -41.35 18.83
C GLU A 526 -34.15 -39.82 18.94
N TYR A 527 -35.37 -39.28 18.78
CA TYR A 527 -35.62 -37.86 18.89
C TYR A 527 -36.03 -37.45 20.31
N ASN A 528 -37.07 -38.12 20.89
CA ASN A 528 -37.53 -37.86 22.24
C ASN A 528 -37.99 -39.18 22.92
N PRO A 529 -37.10 -39.82 23.69
CA PRO A 529 -37.44 -41.10 24.36
C PRO A 529 -38.55 -40.98 25.41
N LYS A 530 -38.80 -39.80 25.99
CA LYS A 530 -39.81 -39.56 27.01
C LYS A 530 -41.16 -39.10 26.46
N PHE A 531 -41.40 -39.24 25.14
CA PHE A 531 -42.65 -38.83 24.53
C PHE A 531 -43.79 -39.78 24.91
N ARG A 532 -44.76 -39.28 25.63
CA ARG A 532 -45.94 -40.04 26.14
C ARG A 532 -45.52 -41.36 26.82
N ASP A 533 -46.11 -42.48 26.39
CA ASP A 533 -45.86 -43.84 26.88
C ASP A 533 -44.93 -44.62 25.93
N LEU A 534 -44.06 -43.91 25.18
CA LEU A 534 -43.22 -44.49 24.12
C LEU A 534 -42.32 -45.64 24.62
N ASP A 535 -41.69 -45.49 25.79
CA ASP A 535 -40.86 -46.53 26.39
C ASP A 535 -41.64 -47.82 26.67
N ALA A 536 -42.86 -47.72 27.23
CA ALA A 536 -43.72 -48.86 27.49
C ALA A 536 -44.20 -49.51 26.19
N ARG A 537 -44.48 -48.72 25.17
CA ARG A 537 -44.87 -49.22 23.85
C ARG A 537 -43.73 -49.92 23.13
N LEU A 538 -42.52 -49.36 23.19
CA LEU A 538 -41.36 -49.98 22.59
C LEU A 538 -41.05 -51.35 23.23
N ALA A 539 -41.10 -51.41 24.57
CA ALA A 539 -40.91 -52.68 25.28
C ALA A 539 -41.98 -53.70 24.90
N ARG A 540 -43.27 -53.29 24.83
CA ARG A 540 -44.39 -54.16 24.46
C ARG A 540 -44.31 -54.66 23.01
N THR A 541 -44.02 -53.77 22.04
CA THR A 541 -43.92 -54.17 20.62
C THR A 541 -42.72 -55.06 20.39
N LYS A 542 -41.61 -54.85 21.09
CA LYS A 542 -40.44 -55.72 21.05
C LYS A 542 -40.79 -57.11 21.60
N ALA A 543 -41.43 -57.25 22.76
CA ALA A 543 -41.85 -58.54 23.31
C ALA A 543 -42.82 -59.29 22.38
N MET A 544 -43.77 -58.57 21.73
CA MET A 544 -44.71 -59.14 20.79
C MET A 544 -44.08 -59.49 19.44
N SER A 545 -43.11 -58.74 18.97
CA SER A 545 -42.36 -59.07 17.74
C SER A 545 -41.53 -60.36 17.92
N GLU A 546 -40.91 -60.52 19.07
CA GLU A 546 -40.19 -61.77 19.44
C GLU A 546 -41.13 -62.95 19.57
N THR A 547 -42.35 -62.79 20.14
CA THR A 547 -43.34 -63.86 20.28
C THR A 547 -43.94 -64.30 18.95
N VAL A 548 -44.10 -63.41 17.98
CA VAL A 548 -44.57 -63.73 16.62
C VAL A 548 -43.52 -64.49 15.83
N MET A 549 -42.24 -64.23 16.06
CA MET A 549 -41.16 -65.02 15.46
C MET A 549 -41.08 -66.44 16.01
N LEU A 550 -41.44 -66.65 17.28
CA LEU A 550 -41.49 -68.00 17.88
C LEU A 550 -42.76 -68.78 17.53
N GLY A 551 -43.90 -68.11 17.22
CA GLY A 551 -45.20 -68.71 16.95
C GLY A 551 -45.44 -69.17 15.50
N GLY A 552 -44.55 -68.88 14.58
CA GLY A 552 -44.65 -69.21 13.15
C GLY A 552 -44.04 -70.53 12.69
N ALA A 553 -43.56 -71.40 13.58
CA ALA A 553 -42.88 -72.64 13.25
C ALA A 553 -43.81 -73.85 13.31
N SER A 554 -44.94 -73.87 12.53
CA SER A 554 -45.71 -75.07 12.27
C SER A 554 -46.25 -75.05 10.84
N GLY A 555 -45.41 -75.49 9.88
CA GLY A 555 -45.78 -75.63 8.47
C GLY A 555 -44.57 -75.84 7.56
N LYS A 556 -44.32 -77.09 7.21
CA LYS A 556 -43.36 -77.65 6.27
C LYS A 556 -42.80 -76.71 5.22
N GLY A 557 -41.46 -76.61 5.20
CA GLY A 557 -40.70 -76.13 4.03
C GLY A 557 -39.37 -75.51 4.41
N ASN A 558 -38.29 -76.26 4.33
CA ASN A 558 -36.87 -75.90 4.41
C ASN A 558 -36.45 -74.71 5.29
N ALA A 559 -36.22 -75.07 6.55
CA ALA A 559 -35.72 -74.15 7.58
C ALA A 559 -34.19 -74.08 7.53
N SER A 560 -33.65 -72.92 7.49
CA SER A 560 -32.29 -72.69 7.95
C SER A 560 -32.31 -72.81 9.49
N THR A 561 -31.62 -73.83 10.00
CA THR A 561 -31.59 -74.23 11.41
C THR A 561 -30.77 -73.24 12.25
N LEU A 562 -31.40 -72.58 13.19
CA LEU A 562 -30.71 -71.97 14.33
C LEU A 562 -30.41 -73.11 15.35
N VAL A 563 -29.17 -73.50 15.55
CA VAL A 563 -28.71 -74.37 16.61
C VAL A 563 -28.41 -73.51 17.84
N LEU A 564 -29.21 -73.65 18.87
CA LEU A 564 -28.94 -73.06 20.19
C LEU A 564 -27.99 -74.02 20.94
N ASP A 565 -26.75 -73.62 21.10
CA ASP A 565 -25.84 -74.24 22.05
C ASP A 565 -25.71 -73.41 23.33
N LYS A 566 -25.57 -74.14 24.44
CA LYS A 566 -25.65 -73.60 25.83
C LYS A 566 -24.48 -72.76 26.27
N ALA A 567 -24.01 -71.81 25.47
CA ALA A 567 -23.11 -70.75 25.94
C ALA A 567 -22.86 -69.74 24.83
N GLY A 568 -23.41 -68.55 24.94
CA GLY A 568 -22.94 -67.39 24.20
C GLY A 568 -23.57 -67.19 22.80
N VAL A 569 -23.83 -65.93 22.51
CA VAL A 569 -24.42 -65.36 21.29
C VAL A 569 -23.78 -65.94 20.04
N SER A 570 -24.50 -66.77 19.24
CA SER A 570 -24.04 -67.21 17.94
C SER A 570 -24.19 -66.10 16.89
N LYS A 571 -23.13 -65.82 16.17
CA LYS A 571 -23.13 -64.88 15.06
C LYS A 571 -23.96 -65.46 13.88
N PRO A 572 -24.63 -64.60 13.11
CA PRO A 572 -25.46 -65.07 12.00
C PRO A 572 -24.58 -65.71 10.90
N MET A 573 -25.05 -66.91 10.40
CA MET A 573 -24.39 -67.68 9.35
C MET A 573 -25.14 -67.53 8.03
N LEU A 574 -24.41 -67.32 6.92
CA LEU A 574 -24.97 -67.41 5.57
C LEU A 574 -24.32 -68.57 4.83
N GLY A 575 -25.04 -69.74 4.77
CA GLY A 575 -24.50 -71.01 4.35
C GLY A 575 -23.40 -71.47 5.30
N ARG A 576 -22.20 -71.69 4.87
CA ARG A 576 -21.03 -72.12 5.67
C ARG A 576 -20.21 -70.96 6.28
N TYR A 577 -20.51 -69.73 5.90
CA TYR A 577 -19.73 -68.54 6.29
C TYR A 577 -20.35 -67.82 7.49
N GLU A 578 -19.54 -67.50 8.49
CA GLU A 578 -19.87 -66.67 9.60
C GLU A 578 -19.84 -65.19 9.19
N ILE A 579 -20.95 -64.43 9.34
CA ILE A 579 -21.01 -63.00 8.94
C ILE A 579 -20.37 -62.18 10.03
N GLU A 580 -19.32 -61.45 9.68
CA GLU A 580 -18.62 -60.54 10.58
C GLU A 580 -19.17 -59.10 10.48
N LYS A 581 -19.48 -58.62 9.26
CA LYS A 581 -19.83 -57.23 9.05
C LYS A 581 -20.54 -57.04 7.70
N GLU A 582 -21.51 -56.11 7.66
CA GLU A 582 -22.07 -55.59 6.41
C GLU A 582 -21.10 -54.58 5.79
N LEU A 583 -20.70 -54.78 4.54
CA LEU A 583 -19.77 -53.90 3.81
C LEU A 583 -20.49 -52.84 2.97
N GLY A 584 -21.73 -53.06 2.57
CA GLY A 584 -22.51 -52.11 1.82
C GLY A 584 -23.84 -52.65 1.32
N LYS A 585 -24.79 -51.77 1.08
CA LYS A 585 -26.14 -52.06 0.58
C LYS A 585 -26.38 -51.28 -0.71
N GLY A 586 -26.64 -51.94 -1.80
CA GLY A 586 -26.95 -51.35 -3.11
C GLY A 586 -28.33 -51.77 -3.60
N ALA A 587 -28.76 -51.23 -4.75
CA ALA A 587 -30.06 -51.52 -5.37
C ALA A 587 -30.24 -53.01 -5.75
N MET A 588 -29.18 -53.81 -5.87
CA MET A 588 -29.19 -55.22 -6.25
C MET A 588 -28.91 -56.19 -5.10
N GLY A 589 -28.70 -55.73 -3.86
CA GLY A 589 -28.45 -56.59 -2.71
C GLY A 589 -27.52 -55.99 -1.66
N VAL A 590 -27.22 -56.79 -0.63
CA VAL A 590 -26.34 -56.41 0.49
C VAL A 590 -25.10 -57.30 0.45
N VAL A 591 -23.93 -56.69 0.58
CA VAL A 591 -22.64 -57.40 0.60
C VAL A 591 -22.16 -57.49 2.05
N TYR A 592 -21.85 -58.70 2.47
CA TYR A 592 -21.34 -59.02 3.80
C TYR A 592 -19.91 -59.52 3.78
N LEU A 593 -19.15 -59.21 4.78
CA LEU A 593 -17.87 -59.83 5.08
C LEU A 593 -18.16 -61.11 5.91
N GLY A 594 -17.82 -62.26 5.37
CA GLY A 594 -17.97 -63.54 6.06
C GLY A 594 -16.65 -64.28 6.18
N LYS A 595 -16.46 -65.03 7.29
CA LYS A 595 -15.29 -65.89 7.56
C LYS A 595 -15.69 -67.33 7.47
N ASP A 596 -14.89 -68.14 6.79
CA ASP A 596 -15.07 -69.62 6.72
C ASP A 596 -14.52 -70.27 8.01
N PRO A 597 -15.34 -70.94 8.83
CA PRO A 597 -14.90 -71.53 10.08
C PRO A 597 -14.14 -72.81 9.93
N LYS A 598 -14.01 -73.38 8.72
CA LYS A 598 -13.20 -74.56 8.43
C LYS A 598 -12.22 -74.26 7.30
N PRO A 599 -10.95 -73.95 7.60
CA PRO A 599 -9.93 -73.92 6.57
C PRO A 599 -9.65 -75.34 6.13
N THR A 600 -9.85 -75.68 4.86
CA THR A 600 -9.33 -76.91 4.24
C THR A 600 -7.83 -76.79 4.23
N GLU A 601 -7.18 -77.77 4.93
CA GLU A 601 -5.75 -78.08 4.83
C GLU A 601 -5.38 -78.32 3.38
N TYR A 602 -4.64 -77.43 2.75
CA TYR A 602 -3.68 -77.71 1.69
C TYR A 602 -2.51 -76.75 1.80
N ALA A 603 -1.35 -77.39 1.88
CA ALA A 603 -0.07 -76.75 2.14
C ALA A 603 0.43 -75.87 1.02
N ASP A 604 1.31 -74.94 1.46
CA ASP A 604 2.47 -74.36 0.78
C ASP A 604 2.33 -73.78 -0.64
N SER A 605 2.37 -72.54 -0.77
CA SER A 605 3.44 -71.68 -1.29
C SER A 605 3.00 -70.28 -1.65
N ALA A 606 3.70 -69.32 -1.05
CA ALA A 606 4.10 -67.99 -1.53
C ALA A 606 3.11 -67.05 -2.24
N HIS A 607 3.00 -65.94 -1.65
CA HIS A 607 2.68 -64.57 -2.12
C HIS A 607 1.27 -64.01 -1.91
N PRO A 608 1.20 -62.81 -1.32
CA PRO A 608 -0.05 -62.11 -1.09
C PRO A 608 -0.48 -61.36 -2.37
N ARG A 609 -1.62 -61.73 -2.93
CA ARG A 609 -2.32 -60.90 -3.90
C ARG A 609 -3.60 -60.36 -3.28
N SER A 610 -3.61 -59.03 -3.07
CA SER A 610 -4.82 -58.26 -2.85
C SER A 610 -5.70 -58.37 -4.10
N GLY A 611 -6.82 -59.07 -3.99
CA GLY A 611 -7.87 -59.13 -5.01
C GLY A 611 -9.12 -58.45 -4.50
N LYS A 612 -9.44 -57.26 -5.00
CA LYS A 612 -10.78 -56.70 -4.96
C LYS A 612 -11.67 -57.57 -5.85
N LEU A 613 -12.72 -58.10 -5.31
CA LEU A 613 -13.82 -58.69 -6.10
C LEU A 613 -15.01 -57.73 -6.06
N GLN A 614 -15.47 -57.38 -7.25
CA GLN A 614 -16.70 -56.63 -7.56
C GLN A 614 -17.96 -57.33 -7.07
#